data_023ec9ac024a60b21cac63f29fcfeae6
#
_entry.id   023ec9ac024a60b21cac63f29fcfeae6
#
_cell.length_a   1.000
_cell.length_b   1.000
_cell.length_c   1.000
_cell.angle_alpha   90.00
_cell.angle_beta   90.00
_cell.angle_gamma   90.00
#
_symmetry.space_group_name_H-M   'P 1'
#
loop_
_entity.id
_entity.type
_entity.pdbx_description
1 polymer ?
#
loop_
_entity_poly.entity_id
_entity_poly.type
_entity_poly.pdbx_seq_one_letter_code
_entity_poly.pdbx_strand_id
1 'polypeptide(L)'
;MMRKYETIFILHPSLDEEACKAAIEKFKGVIENGGGTIENVDVWGKRKLAYEINKVNEGYYTLINFEANPELPKELDRVFRITDGVIRHIIVKNEA
;
A
#
# COMPACT_ATOMS: atom_id res chain seq x y z
N MET A 1 -19.45 5.94 -8.84
CA MET A 1 -19.07 7.19 -8.20
C MET A 1 -17.68 7.08 -7.57
N MET A 2 -16.80 8.00 -7.91
CA MET A 2 -15.43 7.97 -7.40
C MET A 2 -15.34 8.53 -5.98
N ARG A 3 -14.48 7.89 -5.18
CA ARG A 3 -14.21 8.29 -3.80
C ARG A 3 -12.72 8.42 -3.60
N LYS A 4 -12.33 9.23 -2.65
CA LYS A 4 -10.92 9.40 -2.31
C LYS A 4 -10.53 8.45 -1.18
N TYR A 5 -9.41 7.79 -1.36
CA TYR A 5 -8.89 6.82 -0.42
C TYR A 5 -7.41 7.06 -0.16
N GLU A 6 -6.95 6.56 0.97
CA GLU A 6 -5.56 6.57 1.32
C GLU A 6 -5.19 5.18 1.78
N THR A 7 -4.07 4.67 1.32
CA THR A 7 -3.56 3.38 1.78
C THR A 7 -2.14 3.55 2.27
N ILE A 8 -1.84 2.89 3.38
CA ILE A 8 -0.49 2.79 3.90
C ILE A 8 -0.18 1.31 4.00
N PHE A 9 0.96 0.91 3.45
CA PHE A 9 1.39 -0.47 3.57
C PHE A 9 2.85 -0.54 3.98
N ILE A 10 3.19 -1.63 4.66
CA ILE A 10 4.52 -1.86 5.21
C ILE A 10 5.08 -3.11 4.55
N LEU A 11 6.25 -2.97 3.93
CA LEU A 11 6.94 -4.09 3.30
C LEU A 11 8.02 -4.62 4.22
N HIS A 12 8.28 -5.92 4.11
CA HIS A 12 9.27 -6.60 4.94
C HIS A 12 10.67 -5.98 4.72
N PRO A 13 11.44 -5.76 5.78
CA PRO A 13 12.74 -5.09 5.67
C PRO A 13 13.80 -5.92 4.94
N SER A 14 13.56 -7.20 4.71
CA SER A 14 14.47 -8.04 3.94
C SER A 14 14.41 -7.78 2.43
N LEU A 15 13.37 -7.08 1.97
CA LEU A 15 13.26 -6.73 0.55
C LEU A 15 14.29 -5.66 0.20
N ASP A 16 14.94 -5.83 -0.96
CA ASP A 16 15.84 -4.80 -1.43
C ASP A 16 15.05 -3.66 -2.08
N GLU A 17 15.75 -2.61 -2.47
CA GLU A 17 15.13 -1.42 -3.04
C GLU A 17 14.36 -1.74 -4.31
N GLU A 18 14.90 -2.60 -5.17
CA GLU A 18 14.22 -2.97 -6.41
C GLU A 18 12.94 -3.75 -6.15
N ALA A 19 12.96 -4.66 -5.19
CA ALA A 19 11.77 -5.42 -4.81
C ALA A 19 10.70 -4.50 -4.24
N CYS A 20 11.09 -3.51 -3.44
CA CYS A 20 10.16 -2.52 -2.90
C CYS A 20 9.52 -1.70 -4.02
N LYS A 21 10.32 -1.24 -4.97
CA LYS A 21 9.80 -0.48 -6.12
C LYS A 21 8.84 -1.31 -6.95
N ALA A 22 9.18 -2.57 -7.18
CA ALA A 22 8.32 -3.49 -7.94
C ALA A 22 6.98 -3.69 -7.23
N ALA A 23 7.00 -3.83 -5.91
CA ALA A 23 5.77 -3.97 -5.12
C ALA A 23 4.89 -2.72 -5.23
N ILE A 24 5.50 -1.54 -5.10
CA ILE A 24 4.78 -0.27 -5.21
C ILE A 24 4.14 -0.15 -6.60
N GLU A 25 4.89 -0.47 -7.65
CA GLU A 25 4.34 -0.42 -9.01
C GLU A 25 3.20 -1.42 -9.21
N LYS A 26 3.29 -2.59 -8.59
CA LYS A 26 2.23 -3.58 -8.64
C LYS A 26 0.93 -3.01 -8.05
N PHE A 27 1.00 -2.38 -6.89
CA PHE A 27 -0.19 -1.83 -6.24
C PHE A 27 -0.74 -0.63 -7.00
N LYS A 28 0.13 0.21 -7.54
CA LYS A 28 -0.28 1.31 -8.43
C LYS A 28 -1.03 0.75 -9.64
N GLY A 29 -0.51 -0.33 -10.21
CA GLY A 29 -1.15 -0.99 -11.36
C GLY A 29 -2.54 -1.51 -11.03
N VAL A 30 -2.73 -2.08 -9.84
CA VAL A 30 -4.05 -2.55 -9.40
C VAL A 30 -5.04 -1.38 -9.36
N ILE A 31 -4.61 -0.24 -8.84
CA ILE A 31 -5.46 0.95 -8.74
C ILE A 31 -5.81 1.46 -10.13
N GLU A 32 -4.82 1.61 -11.00
CA GLU A 32 -5.02 2.16 -12.34
C GLU A 32 -5.84 1.21 -13.23
N ASN A 33 -5.57 -0.08 -13.16
CA ASN A 33 -6.31 -1.07 -13.94
C ASN A 33 -7.76 -1.19 -13.49
N GLY A 34 -8.03 -0.85 -12.24
CA GLY A 34 -9.40 -0.82 -11.71
C GLY A 34 -10.15 0.48 -12.01
N GLY A 35 -9.56 1.35 -12.83
CA GLY A 35 -10.19 2.62 -13.19
C GLY A 35 -9.91 3.75 -12.21
N GLY A 36 -9.02 3.53 -11.25
CA GLY A 36 -8.65 4.55 -10.28
C GLY A 36 -7.58 5.50 -10.80
N THR A 37 -7.45 6.60 -10.10
CA THR A 37 -6.44 7.62 -10.40
C THR A 37 -5.56 7.81 -9.18
N ILE A 38 -4.25 7.72 -9.37
CA ILE A 38 -3.31 7.94 -8.28
C ILE A 38 -3.05 9.43 -8.16
N GLU A 39 -3.30 9.97 -6.97
CA GLU A 39 -3.10 11.39 -6.71
C GLU A 39 -1.72 11.69 -6.13
N ASN A 40 -1.23 10.80 -5.27
CA ASN A 40 0.06 10.98 -4.60
C ASN A 40 0.64 9.66 -4.15
N VAL A 41 1.96 9.52 -4.28
CA VAL A 41 2.70 8.39 -3.74
C VAL A 41 3.81 8.95 -2.87
N ASP A 42 3.78 8.62 -1.59
CA ASP A 42 4.77 9.09 -0.64
C ASP A 42 5.52 7.89 -0.07
N VAL A 43 6.78 7.76 -0.45
CA VAL A 43 7.64 6.67 0.01
C VAL A 43 8.40 7.15 1.23
N TRP A 44 8.03 6.66 2.39
CA TRP A 44 8.66 7.09 3.64
C TRP A 44 9.99 6.37 3.92
N GLY A 45 10.20 5.23 3.27
CA GLY A 45 11.40 4.45 3.48
C GLY A 45 11.32 3.57 4.72
N LYS A 46 12.49 3.12 5.16
CA LYS A 46 12.59 2.21 6.29
C LYS A 46 12.35 2.93 7.61
N ARG A 47 11.41 2.41 8.39
CA ARG A 47 11.02 2.99 9.68
C ARG A 47 10.89 1.89 10.72
N LYS A 48 11.09 2.25 11.99
CA LYS A 48 10.80 1.35 13.10
C LYS A 48 9.31 1.22 13.30
N LEU A 49 8.87 0.00 13.55
CA LEU A 49 7.47 -0.26 13.89
C LEU A 49 7.25 0.15 15.36
N ALA A 50 6.03 0.58 15.66
CA ALA A 50 5.66 0.93 17.04
C ALA A 50 5.74 -0.29 17.96
N TYR A 51 5.52 -1.47 17.40
CA TYR A 51 5.65 -2.74 18.10
C TYR A 51 6.05 -3.81 17.08
N GLU A 52 6.63 -4.89 17.58
CA GLU A 52 7.10 -5.98 16.73
C GLU A 52 5.93 -6.73 16.09
N ILE A 53 6.03 -7.01 14.78
CA ILE A 53 5.06 -7.80 14.04
C ILE A 53 5.81 -9.01 13.47
N ASN A 54 5.42 -10.23 13.87
CA ASN A 54 6.06 -11.46 13.40
C ASN A 54 7.58 -11.42 13.55
N LYS A 55 8.06 -10.94 14.70
CA LYS A 55 9.48 -10.79 15.02
C LYS A 55 10.21 -9.78 14.15
N VAL A 56 9.47 -8.91 13.47
CA VAL A 56 10.01 -7.83 12.64
C VAL A 56 9.71 -6.51 13.34
N ASN A 57 10.75 -5.70 13.54
CA ASN A 57 10.59 -4.41 14.22
C ASN A 57 10.83 -3.22 13.31
N GLU A 58 11.06 -3.44 12.03
CA GLU A 58 11.23 -2.40 11.02
C GLU A 58 10.47 -2.78 9.74
N GLY A 59 10.22 -1.80 8.90
CA GLY A 59 9.62 -2.05 7.60
C GLY A 59 9.70 -0.84 6.70
N TYR A 60 9.44 -1.05 5.41
CA TYR A 60 9.39 0.04 4.44
C TYR A 60 7.95 0.53 4.33
N TYR A 61 7.75 1.79 4.69
CA TYR A 61 6.43 2.42 4.68
C TYR A 61 6.20 3.16 3.38
N THR A 62 5.02 2.98 2.80
CA THR A 62 4.60 3.72 1.61
C THR A 62 3.14 4.12 1.77
N LEU A 63 2.85 5.37 1.41
CA LEU A 63 1.50 5.92 1.44
C LEU A 63 1.09 6.24 0.01
N ILE A 64 -0.12 5.85 -0.38
CA ILE A 64 -0.68 6.19 -1.69
C ILE A 64 -2.05 6.80 -1.48
N ASN A 65 -2.24 8.00 -2.03
CA ASN A 65 -3.56 8.64 -2.11
C ASN A 65 -4.10 8.39 -3.50
N PHE A 66 -5.34 7.94 -3.58
CA PHE A 66 -5.94 7.62 -4.87
C PHE A 66 -7.45 7.86 -4.85
N GLU A 67 -8.01 8.01 -6.05
CA GLU A 67 -9.44 8.15 -6.24
C GLU A 67 -9.92 6.95 -7.05
N ALA A 68 -11.00 6.32 -6.62
CA ALA A 68 -11.50 5.10 -7.25
C ALA A 68 -12.96 4.85 -6.91
N ASN A 69 -13.57 3.91 -7.63
CA ASN A 69 -14.89 3.41 -7.29
C ASN A 69 -14.82 2.66 -5.95
N PRO A 70 -15.92 2.65 -5.17
CA PRO A 70 -15.93 1.99 -3.85
C PRO A 70 -15.60 0.51 -3.86
N GLU A 71 -15.62 -0.15 -5.01
CA GLU A 71 -15.29 -1.56 -5.14
C GLU A 71 -13.79 -1.82 -5.19
N LEU A 72 -13.01 -0.82 -5.62
CA LEU A 72 -11.56 -1.00 -5.80
C LEU A 72 -10.81 -1.30 -4.50
N PRO A 73 -11.12 -0.67 -3.36
CA PRO A 73 -10.42 -1.00 -2.12
C PRO A 73 -10.47 -2.47 -1.74
N LYS A 74 -11.57 -3.16 -2.05
CA LYS A 74 -11.69 -4.59 -1.77
C LYS A 74 -10.69 -5.39 -2.59
N GLU A 75 -10.55 -5.05 -3.85
CA GLU A 75 -9.58 -5.72 -4.73
C GLU A 75 -8.15 -5.43 -4.29
N LEU A 76 -7.87 -4.18 -3.94
CA LEU A 76 -6.55 -3.80 -3.45
C LEU A 76 -6.21 -4.54 -2.16
N ASP A 77 -7.16 -4.64 -1.24
CA ASP A 77 -7.00 -5.38 0.02
C ASP A 77 -6.66 -6.84 -0.26
N ARG A 78 -7.37 -7.46 -1.20
CA ARG A 78 -7.12 -8.84 -1.60
C ARG A 78 -5.69 -9.01 -2.13
N VAL A 79 -5.26 -8.09 -2.98
CA VAL A 79 -3.92 -8.16 -3.56
C VAL A 79 -2.85 -7.99 -2.48
N PHE A 80 -3.07 -7.09 -1.52
CA PHE A 80 -2.14 -6.95 -0.38
C PHE A 80 -2.03 -8.26 0.40
N ARG A 81 -3.15 -8.94 0.63
CA ARG A 81 -3.17 -10.18 1.42
C ARG A 81 -2.44 -11.33 0.75
N ILE A 82 -2.46 -11.40 -0.57
CA ILE A 82 -1.82 -12.49 -1.32
C ILE A 82 -0.41 -12.14 -1.78
N THR A 83 0.07 -10.94 -1.50
CA THR A 83 1.40 -10.51 -1.92
C THR A 83 2.41 -10.76 -0.81
N ASP A 84 3.42 -11.58 -1.12
CA ASP A 84 4.50 -11.83 -0.17
C ASP A 84 5.27 -10.54 0.08
N GLY A 85 5.72 -10.36 1.30
CA GLY A 85 6.50 -9.19 1.67
C GLY A 85 5.68 -8.06 2.28
N VAL A 86 4.36 -8.10 2.17
CA VAL A 86 3.50 -7.11 2.85
C VAL A 86 3.24 -7.62 4.26
N ILE A 87 3.75 -6.92 5.26
CA ILE A 87 3.55 -7.32 6.66
C ILE A 87 2.34 -6.65 7.28
N ARG A 88 1.94 -5.50 6.76
CA ARG A 88 0.74 -4.81 7.23
C ARG A 88 0.25 -3.84 6.17
N HIS A 89 -1.05 -3.65 6.12
CA HIS A 89 -1.66 -2.64 5.24
C HIS A 89 -2.95 -2.13 5.86
N ILE A 90 -3.29 -0.89 5.54
CA ILE A 90 -4.58 -0.30 5.85
C ILE A 90 -5.07 0.47 4.64
N ILE A 91 -6.38 0.54 4.49
CA ILE A 91 -7.02 1.36 3.45
C ILE A 91 -8.12 2.13 4.15
N VAL A 92 -8.06 3.45 4.06
CA VAL A 92 -9.05 4.31 4.69
C VAL A 92 -9.71 5.21 3.65
N LYS A 93 -10.97 5.52 3.87
CA LYS A 93 -11.69 6.45 3.03
C LYS A 93 -11.35 7.86 3.52
N ASN A 94 -10.83 8.66 2.59
CA ASN A 94 -10.43 10.01 2.92
C ASN A 94 -11.58 10.97 2.61
N GLU A 95 -12.36 11.28 3.63
CA GLU A 95 -13.46 12.23 3.49
C GLU A 95 -13.00 13.61 3.91
N ALA A 96 -13.18 14.53 2.98
CA ALA A 96 -12.90 15.94 3.27
C ALA A 96 -14.01 16.54 4.10
#